data_23a06d2cdeff31bb9cdfdbd389d3a59d
#
_entry.id   23a06d2cdeff31bb9cdfdbd389d3a59d
#
_cell.length_a   1.000
_cell.length_b   1.000
_cell.length_c   1.000
_cell.angle_alpha   90.00
_cell.angle_beta   90.00
_cell.angle_gamma   90.00
#
_symmetry.space_group_name_H-M   'P 1'
#
loop_
_entity.id
_entity.type
_entity.pdbx_description
1 polymer ?
#
loop_
_entity_poly.entity_id
_entity_poly.type
_entity_poly.pdbx_seq_one_letter_code
_entity_poly.pdbx_strand_id
1 'polypeptide(L)'
;RIIAEEMGCTVRTAYDVGAAGIHRLFPALKSVLDAHVFIVAAGREGTLPAVVAGLVDRPVIGLPVSSGYGYMGGGRAALASMLQSCSVLAVVNIDAGFTAGAFAARIATMVASQ
;
A
#
# COMPACT_ATOMS: atom_id res chain seq x y z
N ARG A 1 1.55 6.65 8.11
CA ARG A 1 0.56 7.71 8.24
C ARG A 1 1.14 9.00 8.83
N ILE A 2 1.75 8.90 10.00
CA ILE A 2 2.25 10.07 10.76
C ILE A 2 3.23 10.90 9.92
N ILE A 3 4.19 10.24 9.27
CA ILE A 3 5.21 10.93 8.46
C ILE A 3 4.58 11.70 7.30
N ALA A 4 3.63 11.11 6.61
CA ALA A 4 2.97 11.77 5.48
C ALA A 4 2.18 12.99 5.95
N GLU A 5 1.49 12.88 7.10
CA GLU A 5 0.75 13.99 7.69
C GLU A 5 1.68 15.13 8.11
N GLU A 6 2.84 14.80 8.71
CA GLU A 6 3.84 15.82 9.07
C GLU A 6 4.42 16.53 7.85
N MET A 7 4.45 15.86 6.71
CA MET A 7 4.88 16.46 5.44
C MET A 7 3.76 17.24 4.73
N GLY A 8 2.62 17.43 5.38
CA GLY A 8 1.53 18.25 4.87
C GLY A 8 0.50 17.53 4.02
N CYS A 9 0.52 16.20 4.01
CA CYS A 9 -0.43 15.42 3.23
C CYS A 9 -1.70 15.12 4.02
N THR A 10 -2.84 15.10 3.34
CA THR A 10 -4.07 14.56 3.89
C THR A 10 -4.04 13.04 3.70
N VAL A 11 -4.17 12.30 4.80
CA VAL A 11 -4.10 10.84 4.77
C VAL A 11 -5.46 10.25 5.11
N ARG A 12 -5.95 9.37 4.25
CA ARG A 12 -7.15 8.58 4.51
C ARG A 12 -6.75 7.13 4.65
N THR A 13 -7.37 6.44 5.60
CA THR A 13 -7.03 5.05 5.91
C THR A 13 -8.25 4.16 5.76
N ALA A 14 -8.03 2.91 5.35
CA ALA A 14 -9.03 1.87 5.32
C ALA A 14 -8.45 0.63 5.99
N TYR A 15 -9.19 0.07 6.93
CA TYR A 15 -8.78 -1.12 7.68
C TYR A 15 -9.68 -2.29 7.31
N ASP A 16 -9.24 -3.50 7.65
CA ASP A 16 -9.98 -4.74 7.45
C ASP A 16 -10.38 -4.99 6.01
N VAL A 17 -9.55 -4.53 5.09
CA VAL A 17 -9.68 -4.87 3.68
C VAL A 17 -8.58 -5.86 3.31
N GLY A 18 -8.91 -6.84 2.50
CA GLY A 18 -7.95 -7.84 2.07
C GLY A 18 -8.50 -8.64 0.91
N ALA A 19 -7.64 -9.46 0.29
CA ALA A 19 -8.04 -10.27 -0.86
C ALA A 19 -9.13 -11.27 -0.49
N ALA A 20 -9.09 -11.81 0.72
CA ALA A 20 -10.11 -12.74 1.22
C ALA A 20 -11.46 -12.07 1.47
N GLY A 21 -11.47 -10.76 1.71
CA GLY A 21 -12.69 -9.97 1.88
C GLY A 21 -12.85 -8.94 0.80
N ILE A 22 -12.70 -9.35 -0.45
CA ILE A 22 -12.66 -8.44 -1.59
C ILE A 22 -13.93 -7.61 -1.75
N HIS A 23 -15.05 -8.10 -1.27
CA HIS A 23 -16.29 -7.35 -1.28
C HIS A 23 -16.23 -6.06 -0.45
N ARG A 24 -15.29 -5.98 0.51
CA ARG A 24 -15.07 -4.78 1.33
C ARG A 24 -14.07 -3.83 0.67
N LEU A 25 -13.24 -4.36 -0.23
CA LEU A 25 -12.22 -3.57 -0.91
C LEU A 25 -12.83 -2.53 -1.85
N PHE A 26 -13.82 -2.92 -2.64
CA PHE A 26 -14.40 -2.02 -3.63
C PHE A 26 -15.03 -0.77 -3.03
N PRO A 27 -15.87 -0.85 -1.98
CA PRO A 27 -16.38 0.36 -1.33
C PRO A 27 -15.27 1.22 -0.72
N ALA A 28 -14.29 0.59 -0.06
CA ALA A 28 -13.18 1.32 0.54
C ALA A 28 -12.35 2.04 -0.53
N LEU A 29 -12.04 1.35 -1.63
CA LEU A 29 -11.26 1.91 -2.72
C LEU A 29 -12.01 3.05 -3.41
N LYS A 30 -13.31 2.87 -3.64
CA LYS A 30 -14.15 3.89 -4.27
C LYS A 30 -14.12 5.20 -3.49
N SER A 31 -14.06 5.13 -2.16
CA SER A 31 -14.04 6.32 -1.30
C SER A 31 -12.73 7.11 -1.36
N VAL A 32 -11.66 6.51 -1.92
CA VAL A 32 -10.33 7.12 -1.95
C VAL A 32 -9.73 7.17 -3.36
N LEU A 33 -10.55 7.03 -4.40
CA LEU A 33 -10.06 7.01 -5.79
C LEU A 33 -9.35 8.30 -6.21
N ASP A 34 -9.62 9.40 -5.55
CA ASP A 34 -8.97 10.68 -5.84
C ASP A 34 -7.61 10.84 -5.16
N ALA A 35 -7.14 9.85 -4.42
CA ALA A 35 -5.83 9.90 -3.80
C ALA A 35 -4.72 9.94 -4.87
N HIS A 36 -3.65 10.68 -4.59
CA HIS A 36 -2.52 10.80 -5.51
C HIS A 36 -1.64 9.54 -5.51
N VAL A 37 -1.59 8.85 -4.40
CA VAL A 37 -0.74 7.68 -4.22
C VAL A 37 -1.36 6.79 -3.14
N PHE A 38 -1.19 5.47 -3.31
CA PHE A 38 -1.68 4.48 -2.37
C PHE A 38 -0.54 3.76 -1.70
N ILE A 39 -0.64 3.56 -0.39
CA ILE A 39 0.24 2.64 0.35
C ILE A 39 -0.63 1.48 0.80
N VAL A 40 -0.24 0.27 0.41
CA VAL A 40 -1.00 -0.93 0.74
C VAL A 40 -0.10 -1.86 1.57
N ALA A 41 -0.47 -2.03 2.83
CA ALA A 41 0.27 -2.90 3.75
C ALA A 41 -0.31 -4.31 3.72
N ALA A 42 0.57 -5.30 3.73
CA ALA A 42 0.18 -6.71 3.80
C ALA A 42 1.27 -7.51 4.48
N GLY A 43 0.88 -8.42 5.38
CA GLY A 43 1.83 -9.16 6.18
C GLY A 43 1.94 -10.64 5.83
N ARG A 44 0.86 -11.27 5.40
CA ARG A 44 0.84 -12.70 5.15
C ARG A 44 1.22 -13.05 3.71
N GLU A 45 0.71 -12.26 2.79
CA GLU A 45 1.03 -12.40 1.37
C GLU A 45 0.86 -11.03 0.69
N GLY A 46 1.33 -10.91 -0.53
CA GLY A 46 1.31 -9.64 -1.26
C GLY A 46 0.14 -9.49 -2.24
N THR A 47 -0.94 -10.25 -2.04
CA THR A 47 -2.07 -10.24 -2.98
C THR A 47 -2.80 -8.90 -2.99
N LEU A 48 -3.05 -8.30 -1.83
CA LEU A 48 -3.80 -7.05 -1.76
C LEU A 48 -3.12 -5.90 -2.50
N PRO A 49 -1.81 -5.65 -2.33
CA PRO A 49 -1.15 -4.62 -3.12
C PRO A 49 -1.25 -4.84 -4.62
N ALA A 50 -1.12 -6.09 -5.07
CA ALA A 50 -1.23 -6.43 -6.48
C ALA A 50 -2.64 -6.16 -7.04
N VAL A 51 -3.67 -6.51 -6.25
CA VAL A 51 -5.07 -6.26 -6.64
C VAL A 51 -5.33 -4.76 -6.74
N VAL A 52 -4.92 -3.99 -5.74
CA VAL A 52 -5.11 -2.53 -5.75
C VAL A 52 -4.37 -1.92 -6.94
N ALA A 53 -3.12 -2.33 -7.18
CA ALA A 53 -2.33 -1.81 -8.31
C ALA A 53 -2.97 -2.13 -9.66
N GLY A 54 -3.72 -3.23 -9.76
CA GLY A 54 -4.46 -3.58 -10.96
C GLY A 54 -5.77 -2.81 -11.14
N LEU A 55 -6.28 -2.19 -10.07
CA LEU A 55 -7.57 -1.49 -10.09
C LEU A 55 -7.44 0.02 -10.21
N VAL A 56 -6.29 0.59 -9.90
CA VAL A 56 -6.10 2.05 -9.92
C VAL A 56 -5.04 2.42 -10.94
N ASP A 57 -5.08 3.64 -11.43
CA ASP A 57 -4.09 4.18 -12.36
C ASP A 57 -3.13 5.16 -11.68
N ARG A 58 -2.99 5.04 -10.37
CA ARG A 58 -2.14 5.88 -9.54
C ARG A 58 -0.98 5.06 -8.99
N PRO A 59 0.12 5.71 -8.58
CA PRO A 59 1.22 4.98 -7.95
C PRO A 59 0.77 4.20 -6.73
N VAL A 60 1.21 2.96 -6.63
CA VAL A 60 0.91 2.08 -5.49
C VAL A 60 2.24 1.61 -4.91
N ILE A 61 2.38 1.77 -3.60
CA ILE A 61 3.55 1.33 -2.84
C ILE A 61 3.12 0.17 -1.95
N GLY A 62 3.72 -0.99 -2.17
CA GLY A 62 3.51 -2.15 -1.31
C GLY A 62 4.40 -2.08 -0.08
N LEU A 63 3.82 -2.25 1.09
CA LEU A 63 4.53 -2.27 2.37
C LEU A 63 4.33 -3.63 3.02
N PRO A 64 5.31 -4.54 2.91
CA PRO A 64 5.23 -5.79 3.64
C PRO A 64 5.45 -5.52 5.13
N VAL A 65 4.65 -6.16 5.98
CA VAL A 65 4.72 -5.99 7.42
C VAL A 65 5.01 -7.33 8.10
N SER A 66 5.79 -7.29 9.18
CA SER A 66 6.24 -8.49 9.88
C SER A 66 5.18 -9.11 10.79
N SER A 67 4.05 -8.45 10.99
CA SER A 67 2.95 -8.98 11.81
C SER A 67 2.26 -10.20 11.21
N GLY A 68 2.53 -10.52 9.95
CA GLY A 68 2.01 -11.73 9.31
C GLY A 68 2.54 -13.00 9.96
N TYR A 69 1.72 -14.05 10.00
CA TYR A 69 2.06 -15.33 10.62
C TYR A 69 1.92 -16.47 9.60
N GLY A 70 2.27 -17.68 10.02
CA GLY A 70 2.21 -18.86 9.19
C GLY A 70 3.60 -19.29 8.73
N TYR A 71 3.64 -20.28 7.84
CA TYR A 71 4.90 -20.91 7.40
C TYR A 71 5.92 -19.89 6.89
N MET A 72 5.49 -18.95 6.08
CA MET A 72 6.35 -17.89 5.52
C MET A 72 6.00 -16.54 6.13
N GLY A 73 5.72 -16.51 7.42
CA GLY A 73 5.41 -15.27 8.13
C GLY A 73 6.62 -14.33 8.28
N GLY A 74 6.43 -13.26 9.05
CA GLY A 74 7.47 -12.26 9.25
C GLY A 74 7.64 -11.30 8.07
N GLY A 75 6.67 -11.27 7.18
CA GLY A 75 6.69 -10.38 6.02
C GLY A 75 7.39 -10.93 4.80
N ARG A 76 8.05 -12.10 4.90
CA ARG A 76 8.86 -12.65 3.79
C ARG A 76 8.00 -13.06 2.60
N ALA A 77 6.89 -13.77 2.84
CA ALA A 77 6.01 -14.16 1.75
C ALA A 77 5.35 -12.94 1.11
N ALA A 78 4.96 -11.96 1.92
CA ALA A 78 4.39 -10.72 1.41
C ALA A 78 5.39 -9.98 0.53
N LEU A 79 6.63 -9.82 0.97
CA LEU A 79 7.68 -9.17 0.18
C LEU A 79 7.93 -9.91 -1.13
N ALA A 80 8.12 -11.23 -1.06
CA ALA A 80 8.39 -12.03 -2.25
C ALA A 80 7.23 -11.94 -3.26
N SER A 81 6.01 -12.05 -2.78
CA SER A 81 4.81 -11.95 -3.61
C SER A 81 4.68 -10.59 -4.28
N MET A 82 4.93 -9.51 -3.55
CA MET A 82 4.89 -8.16 -4.09
C MET A 82 5.94 -7.95 -5.18
N LEU A 83 7.17 -8.43 -4.94
CA LEU A 83 8.27 -8.29 -5.90
C LEU A 83 8.03 -9.11 -7.16
N GLN A 84 7.30 -10.22 -7.04
CA GLN A 84 6.99 -11.12 -8.16
C GLN A 84 5.73 -10.69 -8.93
N SER A 85 5.01 -9.68 -8.44
CA SER A 85 3.73 -9.27 -9.01
C SER A 85 3.88 -8.76 -10.45
N CYS A 86 2.90 -9.10 -11.29
CA CYS A 86 2.77 -8.56 -12.64
C CYS A 86 2.15 -7.16 -12.65
N SER A 87 1.58 -6.71 -11.53
CA SER A 87 0.97 -5.38 -11.43
C SER A 87 2.04 -4.29 -11.35
N VAL A 88 1.67 -3.06 -11.70
CA VAL A 88 2.56 -1.91 -11.59
C VAL A 88 2.63 -1.48 -10.13
N LEU A 89 3.64 -1.94 -9.42
CA LEU A 89 3.74 -1.85 -7.98
C LEU A 89 5.20 -1.62 -7.57
N ALA A 90 5.45 -0.57 -6.81
CA ALA A 90 6.74 -0.35 -6.17
C ALA A 90 6.68 -0.91 -4.75
N VAL A 91 7.78 -1.48 -4.27
CA VAL A 91 7.79 -2.17 -2.98
C VAL A 91 8.93 -1.63 -2.12
N VAL A 92 8.66 -1.40 -0.84
CA VAL A 92 9.68 -1.07 0.15
C VAL A 92 10.01 -2.30 0.97
N ASN A 93 11.06 -2.23 1.78
CA ASN A 93 11.46 -3.35 2.63
C ASN A 93 10.41 -3.63 3.72
N ILE A 94 10.52 -4.78 4.35
CA ILE A 94 9.64 -5.20 5.44
C ILE A 94 9.66 -4.15 6.55
N ASP A 95 8.49 -3.74 7.01
CA ASP A 95 8.31 -2.74 8.08
C ASP A 95 8.87 -1.35 7.77
N ALA A 96 9.20 -1.05 6.53
CA ALA A 96 9.76 0.26 6.16
C ALA A 96 8.64 1.31 5.99
N GLY A 97 7.83 1.49 7.03
CA GLY A 97 6.71 2.43 7.01
C GLY A 97 7.15 3.89 6.83
N PHE A 98 8.28 4.27 7.44
CA PHE A 98 8.83 5.61 7.24
C PHE A 98 9.14 5.88 5.77
N THR A 99 9.85 4.95 5.14
CA THR A 99 10.21 5.07 3.72
C THR A 99 8.98 5.16 2.83
N ALA A 100 8.00 4.29 3.07
CA ALA A 100 6.77 4.29 2.29
C ALA A 100 6.02 5.64 2.45
N GLY A 101 5.87 6.10 3.69
CA GLY A 101 5.17 7.36 3.98
C GLY A 101 5.87 8.57 3.38
N ALA A 102 7.19 8.66 3.54
CA ALA A 102 7.97 9.78 3.02
C ALA A 102 7.96 9.80 1.49
N PHE A 103 8.09 8.63 0.86
CA PHE A 103 8.08 8.54 -0.60
C PHE A 103 6.70 8.91 -1.16
N ALA A 104 5.64 8.41 -0.55
CA ALA A 104 4.28 8.77 -0.94
C ALA A 104 4.04 10.28 -0.80
N ALA A 105 4.51 10.87 0.28
CA ALA A 105 4.37 12.30 0.51
C ALA A 105 5.10 13.12 -0.55
N ARG A 106 6.27 12.69 -0.98
CA ARG A 106 6.99 13.35 -2.08
C ARG A 106 6.19 13.32 -3.38
N ILE A 107 5.59 12.17 -3.70
CA ILE A 107 4.74 12.03 -4.87
C ILE A 107 3.55 12.99 -4.79
N ALA A 108 2.84 12.98 -3.67
CA ALA A 108 1.66 13.81 -3.47
C ALA A 108 2.01 15.31 -3.54
N THR A 109 3.14 15.69 -2.97
CA THR A 109 3.61 17.07 -2.99
C THR A 109 3.95 17.51 -4.42
N MET A 110 4.60 16.66 -5.20
CA MET A 110 4.91 16.96 -6.60
C MET A 110 3.64 17.18 -7.41
N VAL A 111 2.63 16.35 -7.22
CA VAL A 111 1.35 16.49 -7.92
C VAL A 111 0.66 17.78 -7.52
N ALA A 112 0.63 18.10 -6.23
CA ALA A 112 -0.05 19.30 -5.72
C ALA A 112 0.61 20.61 -6.18
N SER A 113 1.91 20.58 -6.53
CA SER A 113 2.64 21.76 -6.97
C SER A 113 2.51 22.06 -8.46
N GLN A 114 1.81 21.24 -9.20
CA GLN A 114 1.63 21.43 -10.65
C GLN A 114 0.48 22.39 -10.99
#